data_d3a2712d39ba3c2ad1220f873bb2305c
#
_entry.id   d3a2712d39ba3c2ad1220f873bb2305c
#
_cell.length_a   1.000
_cell.length_b   1.000
_cell.length_c   1.000
_cell.angle_alpha   90.00
_cell.angle_beta   90.00
_cell.angle_gamma   90.00
#
_symmetry.space_group_name_H-M   'P 1'
#
loop_
_entity.id
_entity.type
_entity.pdbx_description
1 polymer ?
#
loop_
_entity_poly.entity_id
_entity_poly.type
_entity_poly.pdbx_seq_one_letter_code
_entity_poly.pdbx_strand_id
1 'polypeptide(L)'
;MAIRDIVNYPSEILEQKAQRVERIDAEVQTLIDDMIETMRNAPGVGLAAPQVNAPLRIVVVEYGEPENEDEEPAEKQLFTLINPEISRMSREKEIGTEGCLSFPGILAEVERSLAVTVVAQDRNGDPLKIKAEGWLARIFQHEIDHLNGVLFTERAQKVYEIKPDEETEENPAA
;
A
#
# COMPACT_ATOMS: atom_id res chain seq x y z
N MET A 1 -16.78 -12.42 -0.49
CA MET A 1 -16.07 -11.12 -0.37
C MET A 1 -16.71 -10.28 0.71
N ALA A 2 -15.94 -9.79 1.62
CA ALA A 2 -16.43 -8.98 2.74
C ALA A 2 -15.51 -7.78 2.98
N ILE A 3 -16.10 -6.67 3.40
CA ILE A 3 -15.34 -5.49 3.82
C ILE A 3 -14.89 -5.73 5.25
N ARG A 4 -13.59 -5.56 5.51
CA ARG A 4 -13.01 -5.69 6.84
C ARG A 4 -12.75 -4.31 7.44
N ASP A 5 -12.74 -4.25 8.77
CA ASP A 5 -12.38 -3.02 9.46
C ASP A 5 -10.90 -2.71 9.26
N ILE A 6 -10.59 -1.46 8.98
CA ILE A 6 -9.21 -1.00 8.86
C ILE A 6 -8.71 -0.60 10.24
N VAL A 7 -7.59 -1.21 10.64
CA VAL A 7 -6.93 -0.89 11.91
C VAL A 7 -6.30 0.49 11.82
N ASN A 8 -6.60 1.35 12.78
CA ASN A 8 -6.03 2.70 12.84
C ASN A 8 -4.86 2.76 13.81
N TYR A 9 -3.90 3.62 13.50
CA TYR A 9 -2.81 3.95 14.42
C TYR A 9 -3.36 4.71 15.64
N PRO A 10 -2.90 4.44 16.87
CA PRO A 10 -1.85 3.48 17.22
C PRO A 10 -2.39 2.06 17.40
N SER A 11 -1.67 1.09 16.88
CA SER A 11 -1.96 -0.34 17.08
C SER A 11 -0.69 -1.16 16.91
N GLU A 12 -0.46 -2.11 17.79
CA GLU A 12 0.75 -2.94 17.79
C GLU A 12 0.96 -3.68 16.48
N ILE A 13 -0.10 -4.18 15.85
CA ILE A 13 0.02 -4.95 14.62
C ILE A 13 0.64 -4.12 13.47
N LEU A 14 0.44 -2.81 13.48
CA LEU A 14 1.00 -1.91 12.45
C LEU A 14 2.51 -1.71 12.62
N GLU A 15 3.03 -1.96 13.80
CA GLU A 15 4.44 -1.77 14.13
C GLU A 15 5.21 -3.09 14.23
N GLN A 16 4.54 -4.20 13.98
CA GLN A 16 5.13 -5.54 13.97
C GLN A 16 5.50 -5.98 12.55
N LYS A 17 6.53 -6.80 12.47
CA LYS A 17 6.91 -7.44 11.22
C LYS A 17 5.89 -8.53 10.88
N ALA A 18 5.29 -8.46 9.69
CA ALA A 18 4.34 -9.46 9.24
C ALA A 18 5.04 -10.79 8.94
N GLN A 19 4.30 -11.87 9.08
CA GLN A 19 4.80 -13.23 8.89
C GLN A 19 4.72 -13.65 7.43
N ARG A 20 5.72 -14.40 7.00
CA ARG A 20 5.74 -14.98 5.66
C ARG A 20 4.54 -15.92 5.48
N VAL A 21 3.90 -15.85 4.33
CA VAL A 21 2.86 -16.79 3.93
C VAL A 21 3.55 -18.06 3.44
N GLU A 22 3.34 -19.17 4.13
CA GLU A 22 3.96 -20.46 3.78
C GLU A 22 3.05 -21.30 2.90
N ARG A 23 1.74 -21.14 3.05
CA ARG A 23 0.73 -21.85 2.26
C ARG A 23 -0.32 -20.89 1.74
N ILE A 24 -0.50 -20.92 0.44
CA ILE A 24 -1.54 -20.14 -0.24
C ILE A 24 -2.79 -21.01 -0.33
N ASP A 25 -3.58 -21.01 0.73
CA ASP A 25 -4.79 -21.82 0.89
C ASP A 25 -6.06 -20.98 0.66
N ALA A 26 -7.23 -21.61 0.93
CA ALA A 26 -8.52 -20.95 0.78
C ALA A 26 -8.68 -19.73 1.69
N GLU A 27 -8.11 -19.76 2.90
CA GLU A 27 -8.16 -18.62 3.83
C GLU A 27 -7.38 -17.43 3.31
N VAL A 28 -6.22 -17.68 2.70
CA VAL A 28 -5.42 -16.63 2.04
C VAL A 28 -6.17 -16.03 0.87
N GLN A 29 -6.84 -16.86 0.04
CA GLN A 29 -7.64 -16.36 -1.08
C GLN A 29 -8.79 -15.48 -0.58
N THR A 30 -9.48 -15.89 0.46
CA THR A 30 -10.56 -15.10 1.07
C THR A 30 -10.04 -13.78 1.62
N LEU A 31 -8.89 -13.80 2.31
CA LEU A 31 -8.25 -12.59 2.82
C LEU A 31 -7.91 -11.61 1.68
N ILE A 32 -7.35 -12.11 0.59
CA ILE A 32 -7.02 -11.29 -0.58
C ILE A 32 -8.28 -10.64 -1.16
N ASP A 33 -9.34 -11.41 -1.35
CA ASP A 33 -10.62 -10.91 -1.89
C ASP A 33 -11.21 -9.84 -0.97
N ASP A 34 -11.19 -10.07 0.33
CA ASP A 34 -11.66 -9.11 1.33
C ASP A 34 -10.81 -7.83 1.34
N MET A 35 -9.49 -7.97 1.20
CA MET A 35 -8.58 -6.83 1.13
C MET A 35 -8.85 -5.96 -0.11
N ILE A 36 -9.08 -6.58 -1.25
CA ILE A 36 -9.40 -5.86 -2.49
C ILE A 36 -10.70 -5.07 -2.32
N GLU A 37 -11.73 -5.71 -1.79
CA GLU A 37 -13.02 -5.06 -1.56
C GLU A 37 -12.91 -3.92 -0.53
N THR A 38 -12.18 -4.15 0.56
CA THR A 38 -11.94 -3.16 1.61
C THR A 38 -11.20 -1.95 1.06
N MET A 39 -10.15 -2.17 0.28
CA MET A 39 -9.37 -1.12 -0.37
C MET A 39 -10.25 -0.26 -1.29
N ARG A 40 -11.05 -0.90 -2.13
CA ARG A 40 -11.95 -0.22 -3.07
C ARG A 40 -13.03 0.59 -2.37
N ASN A 41 -13.53 0.07 -1.26
CA ASN A 41 -14.57 0.75 -0.46
C ASN A 41 -14.02 1.95 0.31
N ALA A 42 -12.76 1.94 0.68
CA ALA A 42 -12.15 2.98 1.53
C ALA A 42 -12.15 4.42 0.96
N PRO A 43 -12.07 4.79 -0.34
CA PRO A 43 -11.31 4.22 -1.43
C PRO A 43 -9.81 4.49 -1.30
N GLY A 44 -9.01 3.49 -1.54
CA GLY A 44 -7.55 3.57 -1.48
C GLY A 44 -6.90 2.94 -2.70
N VAL A 45 -5.60 3.17 -2.86
CA VAL A 45 -4.81 2.61 -3.96
C VAL A 45 -3.97 1.41 -3.52
N GLY A 46 -3.80 1.22 -2.22
CA GLY A 46 -3.05 0.10 -1.66
C GLY A 46 -3.51 -0.27 -0.27
N LEU A 47 -3.31 -1.51 0.10
CA LEU A 47 -3.64 -2.03 1.43
C LEU A 47 -2.74 -3.22 1.76
N ALA A 48 -2.17 -3.21 2.96
CA ALA A 48 -1.38 -4.30 3.49
C ALA A 48 -2.20 -5.11 4.51
N ALA A 49 -1.99 -6.41 4.57
CA ALA A 49 -2.77 -7.29 5.43
C ALA A 49 -2.77 -6.89 6.92
N PRO A 50 -1.67 -6.39 7.51
CA PRO A 50 -1.73 -5.89 8.90
C PRO A 50 -2.78 -4.81 9.13
N GLN A 51 -3.11 -4.02 8.11
CA GLN A 51 -4.13 -2.97 8.22
C GLN A 51 -5.55 -3.52 8.39
N VAL A 52 -5.77 -4.78 8.08
CA VAL A 52 -7.03 -5.49 8.34
C VAL A 52 -6.87 -6.56 9.43
N ASN A 53 -5.91 -6.37 10.31
CA ASN A 53 -5.62 -7.22 11.47
C ASN A 53 -5.16 -8.64 11.09
N ALA A 54 -4.53 -8.81 9.93
CA ALA A 54 -3.92 -10.06 9.50
C ALA A 54 -2.40 -9.91 9.44
N PRO A 55 -1.63 -10.58 10.32
CA PRO A 55 -0.18 -10.37 10.40
C PRO A 55 0.59 -11.16 9.32
N LEU A 56 0.15 -11.06 8.08
CA LEU A 56 0.71 -11.80 6.95
C LEU A 56 1.29 -10.86 5.89
N ARG A 57 2.31 -11.35 5.19
CA ARG A 57 2.98 -10.59 4.15
C ARG A 57 2.20 -10.63 2.84
N ILE A 58 1.09 -9.91 2.82
CA ILE A 58 0.21 -9.78 1.65
C ILE A 58 -0.09 -8.30 1.44
N VAL A 59 -0.02 -7.86 0.19
CA VAL A 59 -0.34 -6.50 -0.23
C VAL A 59 -1.22 -6.55 -1.48
N VAL A 60 -2.22 -5.70 -1.53
CA VAL A 60 -3.00 -5.43 -2.74
C VAL A 60 -2.83 -3.98 -3.15
N VAL A 61 -2.69 -3.74 -4.44
CA VAL A 61 -2.54 -2.41 -5.03
C VAL A 61 -3.39 -2.35 -6.29
N GLU A 62 -4.16 -1.29 -6.44
CA GLU A 62 -4.89 -1.02 -7.68
C GLU A 62 -4.60 0.41 -8.10
N TYR A 63 -3.88 0.55 -9.21
CA TYR A 63 -3.40 1.83 -9.67
C TYR A 63 -3.31 1.89 -11.20
N GLY A 64 -3.61 3.07 -11.74
CA GLY A 64 -3.39 3.40 -13.14
C GLY A 64 -2.84 4.80 -13.23
N GLU A 65 -1.88 5.04 -14.13
CA GLU A 65 -1.38 6.37 -14.39
C GLU A 65 -2.37 7.16 -15.24
N PRO A 66 -2.80 8.35 -14.78
CA PRO A 66 -3.62 9.23 -15.61
C PRO A 66 -2.75 9.81 -16.74
N GLU A 67 -3.34 9.97 -17.92
CA GLU A 67 -2.66 10.61 -19.06
C GLU A 67 -2.43 12.09 -18.81
N ASN A 68 -3.29 12.73 -18.02
CA ASN A 68 -3.20 14.12 -17.59
C ASN A 68 -3.53 14.22 -16.10
N GLU A 69 -2.96 15.21 -15.42
CA GLU A 69 -3.13 15.40 -13.97
C GLU A 69 -4.60 15.55 -13.51
N ASP A 70 -5.48 15.97 -14.40
CA ASP A 70 -6.88 16.24 -14.11
C ASP A 70 -7.83 15.11 -14.54
N GLU A 71 -7.30 14.01 -15.08
CA GLU A 71 -8.12 12.91 -15.59
C GLU A 71 -8.02 11.65 -14.73
N GLU A 72 -9.15 10.95 -14.58
CA GLU A 72 -9.16 9.61 -14.03
C GLU A 72 -8.41 8.67 -15.00
N PRO A 73 -7.57 7.77 -14.51
CA PRO A 73 -6.88 6.82 -15.36
C PRO A 73 -7.87 5.94 -16.11
N ALA A 74 -7.65 5.78 -17.42
CA ALA A 74 -8.51 4.97 -18.27
C ALA A 74 -8.51 3.49 -17.87
N GLU A 75 -7.39 2.99 -17.39
CA GLU A 75 -7.23 1.60 -16.93
C GLU A 75 -6.45 1.55 -15.63
N LYS A 76 -6.98 0.80 -14.66
CA LYS A 76 -6.28 0.48 -13.42
C LYS A 76 -5.82 -0.97 -13.47
N GLN A 77 -4.60 -1.22 -13.03
CA GLN A 77 -4.06 -2.56 -12.87
C GLN A 77 -4.13 -2.97 -11.40
N LEU A 78 -4.63 -4.17 -11.16
CA LEU A 78 -4.68 -4.77 -9.84
C LEU A 78 -3.47 -5.66 -9.64
N PHE A 79 -2.74 -5.42 -8.56
CA PHE A 79 -1.61 -6.24 -8.14
C PHE A 79 -1.96 -6.94 -6.83
N THR A 80 -1.78 -8.25 -6.80
CA THR A 80 -1.87 -9.04 -5.57
C THR A 80 -0.49 -9.64 -5.31
N LEU A 81 0.12 -9.25 -4.21
CA LEU A 81 1.51 -9.60 -3.91
C LEU A 81 1.57 -10.40 -2.61
N ILE A 82 2.08 -11.62 -2.70
CA ILE A 82 2.33 -12.49 -1.55
C ILE A 82 3.84 -12.57 -1.34
N ASN A 83 4.28 -12.35 -0.11
CA ASN A 83 5.69 -12.32 0.28
C ASN A 83 6.54 -11.35 -0.57
N PRO A 84 6.06 -10.10 -0.78
CA PRO A 84 6.78 -9.17 -1.62
C PRO A 84 8.08 -8.69 -0.96
N GLU A 85 9.08 -8.50 -1.79
CA GLU A 85 10.36 -7.92 -1.41
C GLU A 85 10.82 -6.94 -2.47
N ILE A 86 11.45 -5.85 -2.05
CA ILE A 86 12.10 -4.93 -2.97
C ILE A 86 13.51 -5.46 -3.24
N SER A 87 13.74 -5.94 -4.45
CA SER A 87 15.03 -6.50 -4.86
C SER A 87 16.00 -5.44 -5.40
N ARG A 88 15.46 -4.30 -5.83
CA ARG A 88 16.24 -3.19 -6.37
C ARG A 88 15.54 -1.88 -6.13
N MET A 89 16.32 -0.84 -5.77
CA MET A 89 15.84 0.53 -5.58
C MET A 89 16.77 1.47 -6.34
N SER A 90 16.19 2.49 -6.99
CA SER A 90 16.97 3.55 -7.60
C SER A 90 17.68 4.40 -6.53
N ARG A 91 18.81 4.98 -6.90
CA ARG A 91 19.51 5.97 -6.05
C ARG A 91 18.78 7.31 -6.05
N GLU A 92 18.16 7.62 -7.18
CA GLU A 92 17.36 8.83 -7.32
C GLU A 92 16.09 8.71 -6.48
N LYS A 93 15.80 9.78 -5.74
CA LYS A 93 14.65 9.86 -4.84
C LYS A 93 13.88 11.14 -5.07
N GLU A 94 12.62 11.11 -4.70
CA GLU A 94 11.73 12.25 -4.77
C GLU A 94 10.89 12.34 -3.51
N ILE A 95 10.63 13.58 -3.07
CA ILE A 95 9.71 13.84 -1.96
C ILE A 95 8.31 13.93 -2.53
N GLY A 96 7.37 13.22 -1.93
CA GLY A 96 5.97 13.27 -2.29
C GLY A 96 5.08 13.23 -1.06
N THR A 97 3.86 13.68 -1.22
CA THR A 97 2.87 13.69 -0.15
C THR A 97 2.12 12.36 -0.12
N GLU A 98 2.17 11.68 1.01
CA GLU A 98 1.48 10.40 1.24
C GLU A 98 0.42 10.53 2.31
N GLY A 99 -0.65 9.75 2.14
CA GLY A 99 -1.62 9.46 3.18
C GLY A 99 -1.67 7.96 3.43
N CYS A 100 -2.40 7.53 4.43
CA CYS A 100 -2.56 6.12 4.76
C CYS A 100 -3.94 5.88 5.36
N LEU A 101 -4.59 4.79 4.94
CA LEU A 101 -5.92 4.44 5.43
C LEU A 101 -5.95 4.17 6.95
N SER A 102 -4.80 3.81 7.54
CA SER A 102 -4.64 3.60 8.98
C SER A 102 -4.35 4.89 9.77
N PHE A 103 -4.22 6.02 9.09
CA PHE A 103 -3.96 7.34 9.67
C PHE A 103 -4.95 8.37 9.13
N PRO A 104 -6.23 8.29 9.53
CA PRO A 104 -7.23 9.24 9.04
C PRO A 104 -6.84 10.69 9.32
N GLY A 105 -6.94 11.55 8.32
CA GLY A 105 -6.66 12.98 8.47
C GLY A 105 -5.19 13.35 8.60
N ILE A 106 -4.26 12.43 8.34
CA ILE A 106 -2.82 12.68 8.41
C ILE A 106 -2.20 12.58 7.02
N LEU A 107 -1.42 13.58 6.65
CA LEU A 107 -0.55 13.57 5.47
C LEU A 107 0.90 13.74 5.89
N ALA A 108 1.80 13.23 5.08
CA ALA A 108 3.23 13.34 5.33
C ALA A 108 4.01 13.50 4.04
N GLU A 109 5.07 14.29 4.11
CA GLU A 109 6.04 14.42 3.03
C GLU A 109 7.13 13.36 3.22
N VAL A 110 7.21 12.42 2.30
CA VAL A 110 8.09 11.26 2.39
C VAL A 110 8.99 11.17 1.17
N GLU A 111 10.28 11.00 1.40
CA GLU A 111 11.24 10.74 0.33
C GLU A 111 11.23 9.25 -0.01
N ARG A 112 11.05 8.94 -1.30
CA ARG A 112 11.03 7.57 -1.81
C ARG A 112 11.92 7.45 -3.04
N SER A 113 12.40 6.24 -3.29
CA SER A 113 13.08 5.92 -4.54
C SER A 113 12.14 6.08 -5.74
N LEU A 114 12.63 6.65 -6.84
CA LEU A 114 11.84 6.87 -8.06
C LEU A 114 11.49 5.58 -8.78
N ALA A 115 12.30 4.54 -8.63
CA ALA A 115 12.09 3.25 -9.28
C ALA A 115 12.42 2.11 -8.34
N VAL A 116 11.63 1.05 -8.38
CA VAL A 116 11.86 -0.17 -7.61
C VAL A 116 11.58 -1.40 -8.47
N THR A 117 12.23 -2.51 -8.12
CA THR A 117 11.86 -3.83 -8.61
C THR A 117 11.33 -4.63 -7.44
N VAL A 118 10.12 -5.12 -7.56
CA VAL A 118 9.46 -5.95 -6.54
C VAL A 118 9.44 -7.39 -7.03
N VAL A 119 9.86 -8.32 -6.18
CA VAL A 119 9.70 -9.75 -6.40
C VAL A 119 8.70 -10.30 -5.38
N ALA A 120 7.80 -11.13 -5.84
CA ALA A 120 6.70 -11.64 -5.01
C ALA A 120 6.19 -12.96 -5.60
N GLN A 121 5.13 -13.48 -4.99
CA GLN A 121 4.29 -14.52 -5.57
C GLN A 121 2.93 -13.91 -5.87
N ASP A 122 2.30 -14.33 -6.96
CA ASP A 122 0.91 -13.97 -7.21
C ASP A 122 -0.03 -14.85 -6.37
N ARG A 123 -1.32 -14.63 -6.49
CA ARG A 123 -2.30 -15.39 -5.69
C ARG A 123 -2.37 -16.88 -6.04
N ASN A 124 -1.78 -17.30 -7.15
CA ASN A 124 -1.66 -18.70 -7.54
C ASN A 124 -0.34 -19.34 -7.07
N GLY A 125 0.53 -18.54 -6.45
CA GLY A 125 1.84 -19.00 -5.99
C GLY A 125 2.93 -18.89 -7.02
N ASP A 126 2.64 -18.35 -8.21
CA ASP A 126 3.61 -18.20 -9.29
C ASP A 126 4.55 -17.01 -9.02
N PRO A 127 5.83 -17.13 -9.40
CA PRO A 127 6.78 -16.03 -9.25
C PRO A 127 6.35 -14.79 -10.03
N LEU A 128 6.49 -13.63 -9.42
CA LEU A 128 6.14 -12.35 -10.00
C LEU A 128 7.27 -11.35 -9.81
N LYS A 129 7.62 -10.64 -10.88
CA LYS A 129 8.61 -9.59 -10.85
C LYS A 129 8.03 -8.35 -11.51
N ILE A 130 8.01 -7.26 -10.77
CA ILE A 130 7.43 -6.00 -11.23
C ILE A 130 8.48 -4.90 -11.16
N LYS A 131 8.69 -4.22 -12.29
CA LYS A 131 9.48 -3.00 -12.34
C LYS A 131 8.53 -1.83 -12.32
N ALA A 132 8.64 -0.98 -11.32
CA ALA A 132 7.75 0.16 -11.12
C ALA A 132 8.53 1.46 -11.03
N GLU A 133 7.93 2.52 -11.51
CA GLU A 133 8.49 3.87 -11.48
C GLU A 133 7.44 4.86 -10.96
N GLY A 134 7.89 6.01 -10.50
CA GLY A 134 7.02 7.10 -10.11
C GLY A 134 6.08 6.76 -8.96
N TRP A 135 4.81 7.08 -9.12
CA TRP A 135 3.81 6.91 -8.06
C TRP A 135 3.58 5.44 -7.71
N LEU A 136 3.56 4.54 -8.68
CA LEU A 136 3.43 3.10 -8.42
C LEU A 136 4.59 2.57 -7.58
N ALA A 137 5.82 3.01 -7.87
CA ALA A 137 7.00 2.65 -7.06
C ALA A 137 6.84 3.14 -5.61
N ARG A 138 6.28 4.33 -5.42
CA ARG A 138 5.98 4.92 -4.11
C ARG A 138 4.97 4.07 -3.34
N ILE A 139 3.89 3.67 -4.00
CA ILE A 139 2.84 2.83 -3.40
C ILE A 139 3.44 1.50 -2.92
N PHE A 140 4.22 0.82 -3.76
CA PHE A 140 4.86 -0.43 -3.36
C PHE A 140 5.78 -0.27 -2.16
N GLN A 141 6.57 0.80 -2.12
CA GLN A 141 7.45 1.07 -0.98
C GLN A 141 6.66 1.29 0.31
N HIS A 142 5.57 2.07 0.23
CA HIS A 142 4.69 2.34 1.36
C HIS A 142 4.07 1.05 1.90
N GLU A 143 3.51 0.22 1.02
CA GLU A 143 2.81 -1.01 1.42
C GLU A 143 3.77 -2.09 1.93
N ILE A 144 4.94 -2.23 1.32
CA ILE A 144 5.96 -3.18 1.80
C ILE A 144 6.54 -2.74 3.15
N ASP A 145 6.67 -1.42 3.37
CA ASP A 145 7.04 -0.90 4.70
C ASP A 145 6.05 -1.38 5.78
N HIS A 146 4.76 -1.37 5.51
CA HIS A 146 3.75 -1.91 6.44
C HIS A 146 4.06 -3.35 6.85
N LEU A 147 4.51 -4.18 5.92
CA LEU A 147 4.86 -5.57 6.20
C LEU A 147 6.12 -5.71 7.07
N ASN A 148 6.95 -4.67 7.11
CA ASN A 148 8.14 -4.61 7.94
C ASN A 148 7.92 -3.85 9.25
N GLY A 149 6.67 -3.47 9.52
CA GLY A 149 6.31 -2.71 10.71
C GLY A 149 6.76 -1.25 10.68
N VAL A 150 7.04 -0.71 9.48
CA VAL A 150 7.48 0.66 9.29
C VAL A 150 6.30 1.51 8.80
N LEU A 151 6.04 2.59 9.51
CA LEU A 151 4.96 3.52 9.17
C LEU A 151 5.53 4.69 8.36
N PHE A 152 4.71 5.23 7.44
CA PHE A 152 5.15 6.33 6.58
C PHE A 152 5.56 7.57 7.37
N THR A 153 4.95 7.80 8.53
CA THR A 153 5.28 8.91 9.42
C THR A 153 6.70 8.80 10.00
N GLU A 154 7.24 7.59 10.11
CA GLU A 154 8.61 7.36 10.58
C GLU A 154 9.65 7.79 9.55
N ARG A 155 9.29 7.79 8.26
CA ARG A 155 10.15 8.23 7.15
C ARG A 155 9.90 9.68 6.76
N ALA A 156 8.88 10.31 7.32
CA ALA A 156 8.44 11.63 6.92
C ALA A 156 9.42 12.72 7.32
N GLN A 157 9.63 13.69 6.41
CA GLN A 157 10.29 14.93 6.71
C GLN A 157 9.37 15.92 7.37
N LYS A 158 8.07 15.82 7.08
CA LYS A 158 7.02 16.68 7.61
C LYS A 158 5.72 15.90 7.70
N VAL A 159 5.04 16.05 8.84
CA VAL A 159 3.72 15.44 9.09
C VAL A 159 2.75 16.56 9.44
N TYR A 160 1.56 16.51 8.89
CA TYR A 160 0.52 17.51 9.19
C TYR A 160 -0.87 16.90 9.18
N GLU A 161 -1.74 17.51 9.96
CA GLU A 161 -3.15 17.13 10.03
C GLU A 161 -3.96 17.89 8.99
N ILE A 162 -4.88 17.21 8.32
CA ILE A 162 -5.87 17.84 7.45
C ILE A 162 -7.08 18.19 8.29
N LYS A 163 -7.57 19.42 8.17
CA LYS A 163 -8.82 19.83 8.80
C LYS A 163 -10.01 19.16 8.08
N PRO A 164 -11.10 18.82 8.80
CA PRO A 164 -12.25 18.12 8.20
C PRO A 164 -12.81 18.75 6.92
N ASP A 165 -12.70 20.08 6.78
CA ASP A 165 -13.18 20.82 5.62
C ASP A 165 -12.22 20.71 4.40
N GLU A 166 -11.00 20.21 4.61
CA GLU A 166 -9.96 20.06 3.58
C GLU A 166 -9.84 18.62 3.09
N GLU A 167 -10.48 17.66 3.77
CA GLU A 167 -10.42 16.23 3.43
C GLU A 167 -11.06 15.86 2.10
N THR A 168 -11.81 16.80 1.49
CA THR A 168 -12.56 16.53 0.26
C THR A 168 -11.77 16.79 -1.01
N GLU A 169 -10.59 17.40 -0.96
CA GLU A 169 -9.96 17.91 -2.18
C GLU A 169 -8.79 17.10 -2.73
N GLU A 170 -8.03 16.36 -1.97
CA GLU A 170 -6.99 15.48 -2.52
C GLU A 170 -6.54 14.48 -1.46
N ASN A 171 -6.96 13.25 -1.56
CA ASN A 171 -6.42 12.22 -0.70
C ASN A 171 -5.54 11.25 -1.52
N PRO A 172 -4.22 11.47 -1.57
CA PRO A 172 -3.30 10.52 -2.19
C PRO A 172 -3.08 9.30 -1.28
N ALA A 173 -4.15 8.73 -0.75
CA ALA A 173 -4.07 7.61 0.17
C ALA A 173 -3.48 6.39 -0.51
N ALA A 174 -2.47 5.85 0.10
CA ALA A 174 -1.85 4.59 -0.25
C ALA A 174 -2.16 3.53 0.82
#